data_a995c33c3810dff6063094401581ebe7
#
_entry.id   a995c33c3810dff6063094401581ebe7
#
_cell.length_a   1.000
_cell.length_b   1.000
_cell.length_c   1.000
_cell.angle_alpha   90.00
_cell.angle_beta   90.00
_cell.angle_gamma   90.00
#
_symmetry.space_group_name_H-M   'P 1'
#
loop_
_entity.id
_entity.type
_entity.pdbx_description
1 polymer ?
#
loop_
_entity_poly.entity_id
_entity_poly.type
_entity_poly.pdbx_seq_one_letter_code
_entity_poly.pdbx_strand_id
1 'polypeptide(L)'
;MAWSFRPRVPALILGLAAAGLLSAASAAPLADTTRQAARASLHEWVEVLALPNDANVPADIQKNVAWFAKAFERRGFEVRQLANGDKPMLMATLPSAGPGRKTVLFYAHLDGQAVKPEEWQQASPWQATLKQRQPDGRWAALPLEQLYGEQPDPQWRVFARSSSDDKAPIVMLLAALDALKAQGKQPGVDIKVLLDSEEEKGSPTLGRVIGENLGALKSDAMVVLDGPMHASNRPTLVFGNRGIAQATLTVYGASQELHSGHYGNYAANPAQTLARLLASMKGDDGKVLIQGYYDGIEFDAQAREVMQAVPDDEAALRKRLGIAKAETVGRNYQESMQYPSLNVRGLQSAEVGSKARTVVPSVAVAEIDMRTVPETPPERLEKLLRTHIEAQGFHLVDGPPTGEQRASHPRLATLKLGGVSASGSAVRTPLDAPVGQWLRKGMNKAWDSDPVQIRMMGGTVPTGAAVQALKIPFVIVPLVNADNNQHSFDENMRLGNYFDGVHSLVHLLAEPF
;
A
#
# COMPACT_ATOMS: atom_id res chain seq x y z
N MET A 1 -72.55 34.53 -1.79
CA MET A 1 -71.95 33.18 -1.67
C MET A 1 -70.60 33.34 -0.95
N ALA A 2 -70.57 33.03 0.36
CA ALA A 2 -69.40 33.25 1.22
C ALA A 2 -68.58 31.94 1.25
N TRP A 3 -67.30 32.02 0.94
CA TRP A 3 -66.35 30.92 1.14
C TRP A 3 -65.52 31.23 2.35
N SER A 4 -65.67 30.38 3.38
CA SER A 4 -64.92 30.46 4.63
C SER A 4 -63.56 29.75 4.48
N PHE A 5 -62.47 30.49 4.73
CA PHE A 5 -61.14 29.93 4.90
C PHE A 5 -60.97 29.47 6.37
N ARG A 6 -60.61 28.19 6.57
CA ARG A 6 -60.10 27.68 7.85
C ARG A 6 -58.57 27.54 7.73
N PRO A 7 -57.81 28.00 8.70
CA PRO A 7 -56.35 27.82 8.71
C PRO A 7 -55.99 26.39 9.13
N ARG A 8 -55.12 25.77 8.38
CA ARG A 8 -54.45 24.51 8.74
C ARG A 8 -53.21 24.81 9.60
N VAL A 9 -53.16 24.26 10.81
CA VAL A 9 -51.99 24.21 11.71
C VAL A 9 -50.98 23.23 11.15
N PRO A 10 -49.71 23.61 11.00
CA PRO A 10 -48.67 22.64 10.66
C PRO A 10 -48.29 21.78 11.86
N ALA A 11 -48.39 20.49 11.73
CA ALA A 11 -47.84 19.50 12.67
C ALA A 11 -46.33 19.57 12.68
N LEU A 12 -45.78 19.91 13.84
CA LEU A 12 -44.34 19.84 14.13
C LEU A 12 -43.93 18.35 14.19
N ILE A 13 -43.23 17.87 13.18
CA ILE A 13 -42.58 16.55 13.20
C ILE A 13 -41.25 16.75 13.94
N LEU A 14 -41.21 16.32 15.22
CA LEU A 14 -39.95 16.12 15.94
C LEU A 14 -39.22 14.94 15.28
N GLY A 15 -38.23 15.25 14.46
CA GLY A 15 -37.27 14.26 14.00
C GLY A 15 -36.30 13.92 15.13
N LEU A 16 -36.44 12.75 15.73
CA LEU A 16 -35.38 12.15 16.54
C LEU A 16 -34.17 11.89 15.63
N ALA A 17 -33.15 12.72 15.76
CA ALA A 17 -31.82 12.43 15.25
C ALA A 17 -31.22 11.31 16.12
N ALA A 18 -31.33 10.06 15.66
CA ALA A 18 -30.54 8.97 16.21
C ALA A 18 -29.09 9.21 15.81
N ALA A 19 -28.34 9.89 16.68
CA ALA A 19 -26.89 9.89 16.62
C ALA A 19 -26.44 8.46 16.92
N GLY A 20 -26.09 7.73 15.85
CA GLY A 20 -25.41 6.45 15.95
C GLY A 20 -24.07 6.67 16.64
N LEU A 21 -24.01 6.39 17.92
CA LEU A 21 -22.77 6.21 18.66
C LEU A 21 -22.08 4.99 18.04
N LEU A 22 -21.15 5.22 17.13
CA LEU A 22 -20.11 4.26 16.81
C LEU A 22 -19.38 4.00 18.13
N SER A 23 -19.65 2.85 18.74
CA SER A 23 -18.88 2.33 19.86
C SER A 23 -17.44 2.16 19.37
N ALA A 24 -16.59 3.15 19.62
CA ALA A 24 -15.16 2.91 19.62
C ALA A 24 -14.92 1.79 20.63
N ALA A 25 -14.42 0.65 20.16
CA ALA A 25 -13.97 -0.41 21.06
C ALA A 25 -13.01 0.24 22.06
N SER A 26 -13.43 0.29 23.33
CA SER A 26 -12.62 0.86 24.39
C SER A 26 -11.44 -0.10 24.59
N ALA A 27 -10.27 0.30 24.15
CA ALA A 27 -9.04 -0.42 24.44
C ALA A 27 -8.88 -0.56 25.95
N ALA A 28 -8.42 -1.72 26.41
CA ALA A 28 -8.00 -1.87 27.81
C ALA A 28 -6.96 -0.76 28.14
N PRO A 29 -6.97 -0.19 29.36
CA PRO A 29 -6.02 0.85 29.71
C PRO A 29 -4.60 0.35 29.47
N LEU A 30 -3.80 1.12 28.70
CA LEU A 30 -2.37 0.87 28.53
C LEU A 30 -1.70 0.67 29.90
N ALA A 31 -0.99 -0.42 30.08
CA ALA A 31 -0.15 -0.59 31.28
C ALA A 31 0.79 0.61 31.41
N ASP A 32 0.98 1.13 32.63
CA ASP A 32 1.77 2.35 32.87
C ASP A 32 3.17 2.28 32.24
N THR A 33 3.83 1.13 32.32
CA THR A 33 5.14 0.90 31.71
C THR A 33 5.11 1.03 30.18
N THR A 34 4.06 0.54 29.53
CA THR A 34 3.88 0.69 28.06
C THR A 34 3.67 2.15 27.69
N ARG A 35 2.81 2.85 28.44
CA ARG A 35 2.56 4.28 28.22
C ARG A 35 3.82 5.13 28.44
N GLN A 36 4.60 4.84 29.48
CA GLN A 36 5.85 5.54 29.75
C GLN A 36 6.89 5.32 28.65
N ALA A 37 7.07 4.07 28.17
CA ALA A 37 7.98 3.77 27.08
C ALA A 37 7.54 4.45 25.76
N ALA A 38 6.25 4.42 25.44
CA ALA A 38 5.73 5.09 24.26
C ALA A 38 5.94 6.62 24.34
N ARG A 39 5.73 7.23 25.51
CA ARG A 39 6.00 8.67 25.69
C ARG A 39 7.50 9.00 25.60
N ALA A 40 8.36 8.20 26.21
CA ALA A 40 9.79 8.42 26.13
C ALA A 40 10.31 8.34 24.69
N SER A 41 9.76 7.44 23.89
CA SER A 41 10.15 7.26 22.48
C SER A 41 9.73 8.41 21.56
N LEU A 42 8.80 9.31 21.98
CA LEU A 42 8.42 10.48 21.18
C LEU A 42 9.60 11.41 20.89
N HIS A 43 10.57 11.50 21.80
CA HIS A 43 11.79 12.28 21.55
C HIS A 43 12.64 11.65 20.46
N GLU A 44 12.87 10.31 20.50
CA GLU A 44 13.59 9.58 19.46
C GLU A 44 12.89 9.69 18.11
N TRP A 45 11.54 9.63 18.11
CA TRP A 45 10.75 9.78 16.89
C TRP A 45 10.92 11.16 16.27
N VAL A 46 10.77 12.24 17.03
CA VAL A 46 10.98 13.62 16.54
C VAL A 46 12.42 13.83 16.06
N GLU A 47 13.40 13.27 16.76
CA GLU A 47 14.81 13.34 16.37
C GLU A 47 15.05 12.67 15.00
N VAL A 48 14.55 11.45 14.79
CA VAL A 48 14.77 10.76 13.51
C VAL A 48 13.97 11.39 12.36
N LEU A 49 12.83 12.03 12.63
CA LEU A 49 12.06 12.76 11.62
C LEU A 49 12.83 13.98 11.07
N ALA A 50 13.75 14.55 11.84
CA ALA A 50 14.58 15.65 11.39
C ALA A 50 15.65 15.24 10.35
N LEU A 51 15.86 13.94 10.13
CA LEU A 51 16.79 13.42 9.13
C LEU A 51 16.07 13.23 7.79
N PRO A 52 16.43 13.98 6.72
CA PRO A 52 15.97 13.67 5.37
C PRO A 52 16.31 12.23 4.99
N ASN A 53 15.44 11.60 4.17
CA ASN A 53 15.60 10.17 3.85
C ASN A 53 15.14 9.79 2.42
N ASP A 54 15.23 10.70 1.46
CA ASP A 54 15.02 10.33 0.04
C ASP A 54 16.15 9.40 -0.44
N ALA A 55 15.79 8.21 -0.93
CA ALA A 55 16.75 7.24 -1.46
C ALA A 55 17.54 7.73 -2.70
N ASN A 56 17.13 8.85 -3.32
CA ASN A 56 17.93 9.51 -4.36
C ASN A 56 19.14 10.28 -3.79
N VAL A 57 19.22 10.44 -2.45
CA VAL A 57 20.29 11.15 -1.74
C VAL A 57 21.00 10.19 -0.78
N PRO A 58 22.02 9.44 -1.24
CA PRO A 58 22.67 8.41 -0.43
C PRO A 58 23.20 8.90 0.93
N ALA A 59 23.69 10.13 1.00
CA ALA A 59 24.20 10.71 2.25
C ALA A 59 23.11 10.82 3.33
N ASP A 60 21.85 11.04 2.95
CA ASP A 60 20.74 11.11 3.89
C ASP A 60 20.34 9.71 4.36
N ILE A 61 20.35 8.72 3.46
CA ILE A 61 20.15 7.32 3.82
C ILE A 61 21.20 6.86 4.84
N GLN A 62 22.48 7.16 4.61
CA GLN A 62 23.56 6.80 5.53
C GLN A 62 23.38 7.41 6.93
N LYS A 63 22.87 8.66 7.04
CA LYS A 63 22.54 9.28 8.34
C LYS A 63 21.42 8.51 9.06
N ASN A 64 20.37 8.11 8.33
CA ASN A 64 19.27 7.30 8.90
C ASN A 64 19.78 5.92 9.33
N VAL A 65 20.58 5.23 8.51
CA VAL A 65 21.21 3.96 8.86
C VAL A 65 22.03 4.10 10.13
N ALA A 66 22.86 5.14 10.24
CA ALA A 66 23.70 5.37 11.42
C ALA A 66 22.87 5.67 12.68
N TRP A 67 21.77 6.40 12.55
CA TRP A 67 20.86 6.70 13.66
C TRP A 67 20.16 5.44 14.16
N PHE A 68 19.54 4.66 13.27
CA PHE A 68 18.87 3.42 13.64
C PHE A 68 19.84 2.37 14.16
N ALA A 69 21.06 2.27 13.61
CA ALA A 69 22.09 1.38 14.14
C ALA A 69 22.33 1.64 15.64
N LYS A 70 22.58 2.90 16.00
CA LYS A 70 22.76 3.30 17.40
C LYS A 70 21.52 3.03 18.26
N ALA A 71 20.31 3.25 17.71
CA ALA A 71 19.07 3.01 18.43
C ALA A 71 18.85 1.53 18.77
N PHE A 72 19.22 0.61 17.87
CA PHE A 72 19.19 -0.83 18.11
C PHE A 72 20.32 -1.29 19.04
N GLU A 73 21.55 -0.81 18.84
CA GLU A 73 22.71 -1.13 19.70
C GLU A 73 22.45 -0.78 21.16
N ARG A 74 21.85 0.39 21.47
CA ARG A 74 21.47 0.79 22.84
C ARG A 74 20.51 -0.20 23.52
N ARG A 75 19.78 -1.00 22.73
CA ARG A 75 18.83 -2.02 23.19
C ARG A 75 19.41 -3.44 23.17
N GLY A 76 20.73 -3.55 22.91
CA GLY A 76 21.48 -4.81 22.96
C GLY A 76 21.42 -5.64 21.68
N PHE A 77 21.02 -5.05 20.56
CA PHE A 77 21.10 -5.72 19.27
C PHE A 77 22.52 -5.72 18.72
N GLU A 78 22.89 -6.82 18.07
CA GLU A 78 24.03 -6.88 17.16
C GLU A 78 23.59 -6.30 15.81
N VAL A 79 24.29 -5.26 15.34
CA VAL A 79 23.92 -4.52 14.15
C VAL A 79 24.93 -4.74 13.03
N ARG A 80 24.43 -4.95 11.81
CA ARG A 80 25.22 -5.07 10.58
C ARG A 80 24.62 -4.23 9.47
N GLN A 81 25.48 -3.52 8.73
CA GLN A 81 25.09 -2.94 7.45
C GLN A 81 25.27 -3.99 6.36
N LEU A 82 24.22 -4.23 5.60
CA LEU A 82 24.24 -5.12 4.45
C LEU A 82 24.57 -4.31 3.21
N ALA A 83 25.57 -4.76 2.45
CA ALA A 83 26.09 -4.03 1.29
C ALA A 83 25.01 -3.80 0.22
N ASN A 84 24.77 -2.53 -0.10
CA ASN A 84 23.85 -2.11 -1.15
C ASN A 84 24.34 -0.82 -1.82
N GLY A 85 25.51 -0.88 -2.45
CA GLY A 85 26.16 0.31 -2.99
C GLY A 85 26.42 1.37 -1.90
N ASP A 86 25.99 2.58 -2.14
CA ASP A 86 26.10 3.72 -1.24
C ASP A 86 24.88 3.91 -0.29
N LYS A 87 23.91 3.01 -0.36
CA LYS A 87 22.68 2.97 0.46
C LYS A 87 22.55 1.63 1.18
N PRO A 88 23.39 1.33 2.19
CA PRO A 88 23.36 0.05 2.88
C PRO A 88 21.99 -0.16 3.55
N MET A 89 21.51 -1.41 3.54
CA MET A 89 20.40 -1.83 4.38
C MET A 89 20.91 -2.11 5.80
N LEU A 90 20.04 -1.99 6.79
CA LEU A 90 20.40 -2.25 8.18
C LEU A 90 19.78 -3.58 8.65
N MET A 91 20.62 -4.47 9.15
CA MET A 91 20.19 -5.67 9.86
C MET A 91 20.54 -5.55 11.34
N ALA A 92 19.55 -5.81 12.21
CA ALA A 92 19.76 -5.88 13.65
C ALA A 92 19.25 -7.22 14.19
N THR A 93 20.02 -7.87 15.06
CA THR A 93 19.69 -9.17 15.66
C THR A 93 19.75 -9.05 17.17
N LEU A 94 18.65 -9.33 17.85
CA LEU A 94 18.65 -9.45 19.30
C LEU A 94 19.19 -10.84 19.66
N PRO A 95 20.24 -10.96 20.51
CA PRO A 95 20.74 -12.25 20.95
C PRO A 95 19.62 -13.12 21.54
N SER A 96 19.61 -14.40 21.16
CA SER A 96 18.56 -15.32 21.59
C SER A 96 18.55 -15.48 23.11
N ALA A 97 17.35 -15.48 23.69
CA ALA A 97 17.15 -15.73 25.13
C ALA A 97 17.20 -17.21 25.52
N GLY A 98 17.34 -18.14 24.54
CA GLY A 98 17.44 -19.57 24.80
C GLY A 98 17.15 -20.46 23.59
N PRO A 99 17.43 -21.76 23.69
CA PRO A 99 17.26 -22.69 22.56
C PRO A 99 15.78 -22.98 22.25
N GLY A 100 15.52 -23.37 20.98
CA GLY A 100 14.20 -23.85 20.55
C GLY A 100 13.18 -22.75 20.27
N ARG A 101 13.56 -21.48 20.35
CA ARG A 101 12.70 -20.35 20.08
C ARG A 101 12.52 -20.14 18.57
N LYS A 102 11.35 -19.69 18.17
CA LYS A 102 11.10 -19.26 16.80
C LYS A 102 11.71 -17.90 16.55
N THR A 103 12.28 -17.71 15.37
CA THR A 103 12.87 -16.44 14.94
C THR A 103 11.91 -15.72 14.01
N VAL A 104 11.59 -14.46 14.34
CA VAL A 104 10.76 -13.58 13.51
C VAL A 104 11.63 -12.47 12.94
N LEU A 105 11.55 -12.28 11.62
CA LEU A 105 12.17 -11.16 10.91
C LEU A 105 11.13 -10.01 10.82
N PHE A 106 11.39 -8.90 11.50
CA PHE A 106 10.65 -7.67 11.31
C PHE A 106 11.25 -6.90 10.15
N TYR A 107 10.42 -6.59 9.16
CA TYR A 107 10.80 -5.78 8.01
C TYR A 107 10.10 -4.42 8.10
N ALA A 108 10.85 -3.36 7.84
CA ALA A 108 10.41 -1.99 7.71
C ALA A 108 11.37 -1.26 6.77
N HIS A 109 11.11 0.01 6.44
CA HIS A 109 12.04 0.78 5.62
C HIS A 109 12.41 2.11 6.26
N LEU A 110 13.61 2.59 5.94
CA LEU A 110 14.15 3.83 6.52
C LEU A 110 14.20 4.99 5.53
N ASP A 111 14.01 4.72 4.24
CA ASP A 111 13.85 5.75 3.22
C ASP A 111 12.43 6.32 3.22
N GLY A 112 12.20 7.33 2.42
CA GLY A 112 10.90 7.99 2.29
C GLY A 112 10.75 8.63 0.91
N GLN A 113 9.52 8.97 0.56
CA GLN A 113 9.20 9.65 -0.69
C GLN A 113 9.89 11.00 -0.79
N ALA A 114 10.31 11.33 -2.01
CA ALA A 114 10.80 12.66 -2.33
C ALA A 114 9.79 13.76 -1.95
N VAL A 115 10.30 14.90 -1.54
CA VAL A 115 9.49 16.02 -1.11
C VAL A 115 9.60 17.21 -2.05
N LYS A 116 8.53 17.99 -2.14
CA LYS A 116 8.49 19.34 -2.67
C LYS A 116 8.11 20.25 -1.52
N PRO A 117 9.08 20.92 -0.89
CA PRO A 117 8.85 21.70 0.33
C PRO A 117 7.76 22.77 0.19
N GLU A 118 7.61 23.33 -1.01
CA GLU A 118 6.63 24.36 -1.33
C GLU A 118 5.15 23.87 -1.28
N GLU A 119 4.92 22.56 -1.34
CA GLU A 119 3.59 21.97 -1.22
C GLU A 119 3.18 21.73 0.25
N TRP A 120 4.13 21.82 1.21
CA TRP A 120 3.87 21.52 2.62
C TRP A 120 3.34 22.74 3.37
N GLN A 121 2.33 22.53 4.20
CA GLN A 121 1.73 23.56 5.05
C GLN A 121 2.50 23.73 6.38
N GLN A 122 3.84 23.75 6.32
CA GLN A 122 4.73 23.97 7.46
C GLN A 122 6.11 24.41 6.95
N ALA A 123 6.98 24.85 7.87
CA ALA A 123 8.27 25.44 7.53
C ALA A 123 9.22 24.47 6.79
N SER A 124 9.15 23.18 7.12
CA SER A 124 9.97 22.15 6.48
C SER A 124 9.29 20.78 6.59
N PRO A 125 9.32 19.94 5.54
CA PRO A 125 8.88 18.56 5.61
C PRO A 125 9.61 17.71 6.67
N TRP A 126 10.82 18.10 7.03
CA TRP A 126 11.67 17.40 8.00
C TRP A 126 11.61 17.99 9.41
N GLN A 127 10.75 18.95 9.64
CA GLN A 127 10.50 19.51 10.97
C GLN A 127 9.17 18.97 11.50
N ALA A 128 9.24 18.07 12.48
CA ALA A 128 8.05 17.56 13.15
C ALA A 128 7.19 18.71 13.68
N THR A 129 5.95 18.81 13.23
CA THR A 129 5.01 19.85 13.62
C THR A 129 3.77 19.21 14.22
N LEU A 130 3.52 19.50 15.51
CA LEU A 130 2.31 19.05 16.17
C LEU A 130 1.11 19.92 15.73
N LYS A 131 0.04 19.29 15.29
CA LYS A 131 -1.17 20.00 14.86
C LYS A 131 -2.43 19.36 15.45
N GLN A 132 -3.46 20.19 15.66
CA GLN A 132 -4.81 19.76 16.01
C GLN A 132 -5.80 20.15 14.92
N ARG A 133 -6.84 19.33 14.73
CA ARG A 133 -7.90 19.62 13.78
C ARG A 133 -8.90 20.61 14.38
N GLN A 134 -9.20 21.67 13.63
CA GLN A 134 -10.18 22.68 14.04
C GLN A 134 -11.60 22.26 13.61
N PRO A 135 -12.66 22.86 14.22
CA PRO A 135 -14.04 22.56 13.83
C PRO A 135 -14.36 22.78 12.34
N ASP A 136 -13.65 23.69 11.68
CA ASP A 136 -13.77 23.96 10.24
C ASP A 136 -12.99 22.97 9.37
N GLY A 137 -12.36 21.97 9.98
CA GLY A 137 -11.58 20.92 9.32
C GLY A 137 -10.12 21.26 9.03
N ARG A 138 -9.69 22.52 9.22
CA ARG A 138 -8.29 22.93 9.05
C ARG A 138 -7.41 22.42 10.19
N TRP A 139 -6.10 22.35 9.92
CA TRP A 139 -5.10 21.99 10.91
C TRP A 139 -4.43 23.25 11.47
N ALA A 140 -4.38 23.38 12.80
CA ALA A 140 -3.67 24.45 13.49
C ALA A 140 -2.45 23.89 14.23
N ALA A 141 -1.31 24.54 14.08
CA ALA A 141 -0.09 24.15 14.79
C ALA A 141 -0.22 24.40 16.29
N LEU A 142 0.36 23.50 17.06
CA LEU A 142 0.52 23.59 18.51
C LEU A 142 2.01 23.71 18.87
N PRO A 143 2.38 24.25 20.02
CA PRO A 143 3.73 24.14 20.56
C PRO A 143 4.15 22.66 20.65
N LEU A 144 5.33 22.33 20.10
CA LEU A 144 5.80 20.93 20.05
C LEU A 144 5.99 20.32 21.44
N GLU A 145 6.25 21.16 22.46
CA GLU A 145 6.43 20.76 23.85
C GLU A 145 5.18 20.06 24.40
N GLN A 146 4.00 20.37 23.89
CA GLN A 146 2.75 19.72 24.29
C GLN A 146 2.71 18.24 23.92
N LEU A 147 3.48 17.82 22.89
CA LEU A 147 3.65 16.42 22.52
C LEU A 147 4.19 15.59 23.69
N TYR A 148 5.05 16.16 24.51
CA TYR A 148 5.72 15.49 25.61
C TYR A 148 4.97 15.59 26.94
N GLY A 149 3.79 16.20 26.95
CA GLY A 149 2.93 16.32 28.11
C GLY A 149 2.52 14.96 28.71
N GLU A 150 1.95 14.95 29.90
CA GLU A 150 1.55 13.70 30.57
C GLU A 150 0.45 12.95 29.82
N GLN A 151 -0.48 13.67 29.20
CA GLN A 151 -1.62 13.12 28.47
C GLN A 151 -1.85 13.92 27.18
N PRO A 152 -1.00 13.75 26.15
CA PRO A 152 -1.26 14.40 24.87
C PRO A 152 -2.57 13.88 24.28
N ASP A 153 -3.34 14.75 23.63
CA ASP A 153 -4.60 14.37 23.01
C ASP A 153 -4.34 13.32 21.92
N PRO A 154 -4.98 12.14 21.97
CA PRO A 154 -4.79 11.09 20.97
C PRO A 154 -5.25 11.49 19.55
N GLN A 155 -6.02 12.58 19.40
CA GLN A 155 -6.43 13.10 18.10
C GLN A 155 -5.44 14.09 17.49
N TRP A 156 -4.48 14.59 18.26
CA TRP A 156 -3.39 15.38 17.69
C TRP A 156 -2.55 14.58 16.73
N ARG A 157 -1.92 15.27 15.78
CA ARG A 157 -1.07 14.63 14.79
C ARG A 157 0.28 15.30 14.68
N VAL A 158 1.30 14.49 14.47
CA VAL A 158 2.65 14.96 14.10
C VAL A 158 2.77 14.91 12.59
N PHE A 159 3.05 16.04 12.00
CA PHE A 159 3.24 16.21 10.56
C PHE A 159 4.72 16.30 10.24
N ALA A 160 5.21 15.39 9.44
CA ALA A 160 6.55 15.37 8.83
C ALA A 160 6.61 14.28 7.76
N ARG A 161 7.59 14.34 6.85
CA ARG A 161 7.89 13.21 5.97
C ARG A 161 8.34 12.03 6.83
N SER A 162 7.87 10.84 6.49
CA SER A 162 8.07 9.57 7.20
C SER A 162 7.57 9.57 8.64
N SER A 163 6.67 10.52 8.99
CA SER A 163 6.02 10.50 10.30
C SER A 163 5.13 9.27 10.49
N SER A 164 4.68 8.67 9.39
CA SER A 164 3.90 7.43 9.35
C SER A 164 4.61 6.34 8.53
N ASP A 165 5.22 6.71 7.40
CA ASP A 165 5.75 5.83 6.38
C ASP A 165 7.27 6.05 6.19
N ASP A 166 8.16 5.28 6.87
CA ASP A 166 7.87 4.16 7.80
C ASP A 166 8.66 4.32 9.13
N LYS A 167 9.15 5.54 9.47
CA LYS A 167 9.95 5.76 10.68
C LYS A 167 9.18 5.53 11.98
N ALA A 168 7.88 5.86 12.04
CA ALA A 168 7.09 5.64 13.25
C ALA A 168 6.98 4.16 13.63
N PRO A 169 6.61 3.22 12.76
CA PRO A 169 6.60 1.79 13.08
C PRO A 169 7.91 1.25 13.62
N ILE A 170 9.06 1.72 13.08
CA ILE A 170 10.37 1.32 13.60
C ILE A 170 10.55 1.83 15.04
N VAL A 171 10.23 3.10 15.31
CA VAL A 171 10.36 3.65 16.68
C VAL A 171 9.34 3.02 17.63
N MET A 172 8.14 2.69 17.18
CA MET A 172 7.17 1.92 17.97
C MET A 172 7.72 0.54 18.37
N LEU A 173 8.42 -0.15 17.46
CA LEU A 173 9.08 -1.43 17.77
C LEU A 173 10.14 -1.24 18.84
N LEU A 174 10.97 -0.20 18.75
CA LEU A 174 11.96 0.14 19.77
C LEU A 174 11.32 0.43 21.13
N ALA A 175 10.23 1.21 21.15
CA ALA A 175 9.47 1.53 22.37
C ALA A 175 8.82 0.28 22.99
N ALA A 176 8.31 -0.65 22.18
CA ALA A 176 7.75 -1.90 22.67
C ALA A 176 8.80 -2.79 23.35
N LEU A 177 10.02 -2.83 22.82
CA LEU A 177 11.15 -3.53 23.45
C LEU A 177 11.53 -2.89 24.80
N ASP A 178 11.56 -1.55 24.86
CA ASP A 178 11.82 -0.82 26.11
C ASP A 178 10.73 -1.08 27.15
N ALA A 179 9.46 -1.13 26.73
CA ALA A 179 8.33 -1.46 27.60
C ALA A 179 8.44 -2.88 28.18
N LEU A 180 8.80 -3.88 27.36
CA LEU A 180 9.02 -5.25 27.82
C LEU A 180 10.17 -5.31 28.83
N LYS A 181 11.28 -4.66 28.53
CA LYS A 181 12.43 -4.59 29.42
C LYS A 181 12.06 -3.95 30.77
N ALA A 182 11.31 -2.86 30.77
CA ALA A 182 10.81 -2.21 31.99
C ALA A 182 9.86 -3.10 32.80
N GLN A 183 9.15 -4.02 32.15
CA GLN A 183 8.32 -5.03 32.79
C GLN A 183 9.11 -6.26 33.28
N GLY A 184 10.43 -6.30 33.08
CA GLY A 184 11.26 -7.48 33.36
C GLY A 184 10.94 -8.68 32.47
N LYS A 185 10.31 -8.47 31.31
CA LYS A 185 9.92 -9.51 30.36
C LYS A 185 10.92 -9.59 29.21
N GLN A 186 11.09 -10.80 28.70
CA GLN A 186 11.79 -11.06 27.44
C GLN A 186 10.77 -11.25 26.32
N PRO A 187 11.11 -10.89 25.06
CA PRO A 187 10.28 -11.26 23.92
C PRO A 187 9.99 -12.76 23.88
N GLY A 188 8.79 -13.15 23.44
CA GLY A 188 8.38 -14.55 23.25
C GLY A 188 9.04 -15.23 22.06
N VAL A 189 9.70 -14.48 21.20
CA VAL A 189 10.39 -14.91 19.96
C VAL A 189 11.82 -14.38 19.91
N ASP A 190 12.66 -14.99 19.10
CA ASP A 190 13.94 -14.38 18.71
C ASP A 190 13.68 -13.35 17.62
N ILE A 191 14.34 -12.19 17.70
CA ILE A 191 14.05 -11.03 16.88
C ILE A 191 15.21 -10.74 15.94
N LYS A 192 14.89 -10.63 14.65
CA LYS A 192 15.73 -9.98 13.65
C LYS A 192 14.95 -8.84 13.03
N VAL A 193 15.66 -7.78 12.66
CA VAL A 193 15.10 -6.61 11.98
C VAL A 193 15.88 -6.38 10.70
N LEU A 194 15.18 -6.15 9.59
CA LEU A 194 15.76 -5.70 8.32
C LEU A 194 15.11 -4.37 7.97
N LEU A 195 15.91 -3.30 7.89
CA LEU A 195 15.46 -2.01 7.40
C LEU A 195 15.95 -1.82 5.96
N ASP A 196 14.99 -1.73 5.04
CA ASP A 196 15.26 -1.43 3.63
C ASP A 196 15.61 0.05 3.46
N SER A 197 16.46 0.34 2.51
CA SER A 197 16.96 1.69 2.21
C SER A 197 16.44 2.26 0.89
N GLU A 198 15.61 1.50 0.16
CA GLU A 198 15.09 1.86 -1.16
C GLU A 198 13.66 1.35 -1.40
N GLU A 199 12.86 1.18 -0.33
CA GLU A 199 11.48 0.66 -0.43
C GLU A 199 10.64 1.54 -1.38
N GLU A 200 10.69 2.83 -1.19
CA GLU A 200 9.97 3.85 -1.94
C GLU A 200 10.41 3.98 -3.42
N LYS A 201 11.45 3.26 -3.79
CA LYS A 201 11.89 3.07 -5.19
C LYS A 201 11.57 1.66 -5.70
N GLY A 202 10.74 0.90 -4.96
CA GLY A 202 10.34 -0.46 -5.28
C GLY A 202 11.37 -1.52 -4.94
N SER A 203 12.30 -1.25 -4.03
CA SER A 203 13.34 -2.18 -3.53
C SER A 203 14.08 -2.94 -4.65
N PRO A 204 14.69 -2.27 -5.62
CA PRO A 204 15.25 -2.95 -6.82
C PRO A 204 16.36 -3.94 -6.48
N THR A 205 16.99 -3.78 -5.32
CA THR A 205 18.14 -4.58 -4.89
C THR A 205 17.82 -5.57 -3.76
N LEU A 206 16.65 -5.51 -3.16
CA LEU A 206 16.27 -6.30 -1.97
C LEU A 206 16.50 -7.80 -2.17
N GLY A 207 16.06 -8.36 -3.30
CA GLY A 207 16.24 -9.78 -3.61
C GLY A 207 17.70 -10.22 -3.65
N ARG A 208 18.58 -9.37 -4.21
CA ARG A 208 20.04 -9.61 -4.22
C ARG A 208 20.63 -9.55 -2.82
N VAL A 209 20.33 -8.47 -2.07
CA VAL A 209 20.86 -8.28 -0.70
C VAL A 209 20.44 -9.43 0.21
N ILE A 210 19.19 -9.87 0.14
CA ILE A 210 18.70 -11.04 0.90
C ILE A 210 19.42 -12.30 0.44
N GLY A 211 19.56 -12.53 -0.87
CA GLY A 211 20.24 -13.70 -1.43
C GLY A 211 21.69 -13.85 -0.97
N GLU A 212 22.41 -12.72 -0.88
CA GLU A 212 23.80 -12.65 -0.36
C GLU A 212 23.89 -12.87 1.15
N ASN A 213 22.78 -12.73 1.89
CA ASN A 213 22.74 -12.76 3.36
C ASN A 213 21.76 -13.81 3.93
N LEU A 214 21.36 -14.84 3.15
CA LEU A 214 20.37 -15.84 3.55
C LEU A 214 20.61 -16.47 4.92
N GLY A 215 21.87 -16.81 5.23
CA GLY A 215 22.23 -17.42 6.52
C GLY A 215 21.96 -16.50 7.70
N ALA A 216 22.29 -15.21 7.55
CA ALA A 216 22.07 -14.21 8.59
C ALA A 216 20.58 -13.89 8.77
N LEU A 217 19.82 -13.82 7.66
CA LEU A 217 18.39 -13.50 7.65
C LEU A 217 17.47 -14.71 7.87
N LYS A 218 18.03 -15.93 8.04
CA LYS A 218 17.23 -17.13 8.29
C LYS A 218 16.26 -16.90 9.45
N SER A 219 14.96 -17.12 9.20
CA SER A 219 13.87 -16.88 10.13
C SER A 219 12.72 -17.87 9.87
N ASP A 220 11.79 -18.01 10.82
CA ASP A 220 10.60 -18.86 10.67
C ASP A 220 9.44 -18.13 10.01
N ALA A 221 9.37 -16.81 10.19
CA ALA A 221 8.34 -15.95 9.59
C ALA A 221 8.86 -14.51 9.46
N MET A 222 8.19 -13.72 8.63
CA MET A 222 8.42 -12.29 8.49
C MET A 222 7.17 -11.50 8.88
N VAL A 223 7.37 -10.43 9.67
CA VAL A 223 6.35 -9.44 9.99
C VAL A 223 6.77 -8.12 9.34
N VAL A 224 5.89 -7.58 8.50
CA VAL A 224 6.13 -6.30 7.82
C VAL A 224 5.40 -5.21 8.59
N LEU A 225 6.11 -4.17 9.00
CA LEU A 225 5.56 -3.06 9.78
C LEU A 225 5.31 -1.83 8.90
N ASP A 226 4.60 -2.01 7.81
CA ASP A 226 4.39 -0.99 6.79
C ASP A 226 2.91 -0.90 6.40
N GLY A 227 2.52 0.28 5.91
CA GLY A 227 1.17 0.54 5.42
C GLY A 227 0.16 0.97 6.48
N PRO A 228 -0.99 1.51 6.03
CA PRO A 228 -2.02 2.01 6.92
C PRO A 228 -2.94 0.90 7.42
N MET A 229 -3.45 1.07 8.65
CA MET A 229 -4.52 0.26 9.22
C MET A 229 -5.79 0.35 8.36
N HIS A 230 -6.70 -0.61 8.54
CA HIS A 230 -8.03 -0.52 7.96
C HIS A 230 -8.74 0.79 8.36
N ALA A 231 -9.57 1.35 7.46
CA ALA A 231 -10.25 2.64 7.66
C ALA A 231 -11.13 2.71 8.93
N SER A 232 -11.54 1.57 9.48
CA SER A 232 -12.22 1.50 10.79
C SER A 232 -11.31 1.83 11.98
N ASN A 233 -10.01 1.97 11.75
CA ASN A 233 -8.98 2.16 12.76
C ASN A 233 -8.92 1.03 13.82
N ARG A 234 -9.40 -0.16 13.48
CA ARG A 234 -9.25 -1.37 14.28
C ARG A 234 -7.90 -2.03 13.96
N PRO A 235 -7.27 -2.73 14.94
CA PRO A 235 -6.08 -3.54 14.68
C PRO A 235 -6.27 -4.41 13.45
N THR A 236 -5.27 -4.43 12.58
CA THR A 236 -5.37 -5.04 11.25
C THR A 236 -4.21 -6.00 11.01
N LEU A 237 -4.48 -7.13 10.37
CA LEU A 237 -3.49 -8.07 9.85
C LEU A 237 -3.74 -8.27 8.35
N VAL A 238 -2.71 -8.13 7.52
CA VAL A 238 -2.82 -8.29 6.07
C VAL A 238 -1.95 -9.48 5.63
N PHE A 239 -2.58 -10.47 5.00
CA PHE A 239 -1.98 -11.77 4.69
C PHE A 239 -1.36 -11.83 3.28
N GLY A 240 -1.42 -10.76 2.52
CA GLY A 240 -0.86 -10.70 1.18
C GLY A 240 -1.06 -9.36 0.51
N ASN A 241 -0.37 -9.17 -0.60
CA ASN A 241 -0.48 -7.99 -1.45
C ASN A 241 -0.58 -8.38 -2.92
N ARG A 242 -1.25 -7.54 -3.69
CA ARG A 242 -1.28 -7.68 -5.15
C ARG A 242 0.09 -7.33 -5.73
N GLY A 243 0.41 -7.96 -6.85
CA GLY A 243 1.54 -7.54 -7.67
C GLY A 243 1.12 -6.51 -8.71
N ILE A 244 2.09 -6.07 -9.51
CA ILE A 244 1.88 -5.13 -10.61
C ILE A 244 2.64 -5.59 -11.86
N ALA A 245 1.96 -5.54 -13.01
CA ALA A 245 2.55 -5.65 -14.34
C ALA A 245 2.08 -4.48 -15.18
N GLN A 246 2.93 -3.98 -16.05
CA GLN A 246 2.64 -2.84 -16.91
C GLN A 246 2.90 -3.21 -18.37
N ALA A 247 2.11 -2.64 -19.28
CA ALA A 247 2.28 -2.87 -20.71
C ALA A 247 2.00 -1.59 -21.49
N THR A 248 2.75 -1.38 -22.55
CA THR A 248 2.48 -0.38 -23.59
C THR A 248 1.94 -1.11 -24.81
N LEU A 249 0.71 -0.82 -25.19
CA LEU A 249 0.03 -1.31 -26.39
C LEU A 249 -0.01 -0.21 -27.44
N THR A 250 0.66 -0.44 -28.58
CA THR A 250 0.68 0.49 -29.72
C THR A 250 -0.05 -0.11 -30.90
N VAL A 251 -1.02 0.58 -31.44
CA VAL A 251 -1.73 0.21 -32.69
C VAL A 251 -1.28 1.14 -33.81
N TYR A 252 -0.91 0.57 -34.93
CA TYR A 252 -0.42 1.28 -36.09
C TYR A 252 -1.48 1.46 -37.16
N GLY A 253 -1.58 2.68 -37.70
CA GLY A 253 -2.34 3.04 -38.89
C GLY A 253 -1.45 3.12 -40.14
N ALA A 254 -1.68 4.11 -41.01
CA ALA A 254 -0.84 4.39 -42.16
C ALA A 254 0.61 4.73 -41.74
N SER A 255 1.55 4.70 -42.70
CA SER A 255 2.97 4.97 -42.43
C SER A 255 3.26 6.39 -41.96
N GLN A 256 2.32 7.31 -42.22
CA GLN A 256 2.38 8.71 -41.81
C GLN A 256 0.97 9.21 -41.51
N GLU A 257 0.86 10.37 -40.88
CA GLU A 257 -0.42 11.08 -40.74
C GLU A 257 -1.00 11.46 -42.10
N LEU A 258 -2.31 11.32 -42.25
CA LEU A 258 -3.00 11.60 -43.50
C LEU A 258 -4.05 12.70 -43.31
N HIS A 259 -4.31 13.50 -44.33
CA HIS A 259 -5.39 14.49 -44.32
C HIS A 259 -6.73 13.75 -44.22
N SER A 260 -7.53 14.02 -43.16
CA SER A 260 -8.76 13.28 -42.89
C SER A 260 -9.87 13.53 -43.95
N GLY A 261 -9.87 14.69 -44.59
CA GLY A 261 -10.79 14.99 -45.70
C GLY A 261 -10.56 14.11 -46.94
N HIS A 262 -9.34 13.69 -47.18
CA HIS A 262 -9.01 12.84 -48.32
C HIS A 262 -9.03 11.35 -48.00
N TYR A 263 -8.64 10.99 -46.78
CA TYR A 263 -8.39 9.58 -46.44
C TYR A 263 -9.21 9.06 -45.25
N GLY A 264 -10.09 9.87 -44.65
CA GLY A 264 -10.86 9.49 -43.46
C GLY A 264 -11.76 8.29 -43.60
N ASN A 265 -12.29 8.08 -44.84
CA ASN A 265 -13.11 6.90 -45.17
C ASN A 265 -12.30 5.79 -45.90
N TYR A 266 -11.02 6.01 -46.14
CA TYR A 266 -10.17 5.08 -46.88
C TYR A 266 -9.13 4.40 -46.01
N ALA A 267 -8.46 5.14 -45.15
CA ALA A 267 -7.43 4.62 -44.23
C ALA A 267 -8.04 4.39 -42.84
N ALA A 268 -7.74 3.23 -42.26
CA ALA A 268 -8.16 2.89 -40.91
C ALA A 268 -7.52 3.85 -39.87
N ASN A 269 -8.34 4.39 -38.97
CA ASN A 269 -7.88 5.26 -37.89
C ASN A 269 -7.43 4.41 -36.70
N PRO A 270 -6.15 4.46 -36.31
CA PRO A 270 -5.61 3.65 -35.22
C PRO A 270 -6.23 3.99 -33.85
N ALA A 271 -6.68 5.24 -33.62
CA ALA A 271 -7.36 5.61 -32.38
C ALA A 271 -8.68 4.86 -32.20
N GLN A 272 -9.51 4.80 -33.27
CA GLN A 272 -10.75 4.05 -33.24
C GLN A 272 -10.51 2.53 -33.19
N THR A 273 -9.44 2.07 -33.81
CA THR A 273 -9.06 0.65 -33.81
C THR A 273 -8.57 0.22 -32.43
N LEU A 274 -7.74 1.04 -31.77
CA LEU A 274 -7.31 0.81 -30.39
C LEU A 274 -8.50 0.87 -29.42
N ALA A 275 -9.39 1.85 -29.55
CA ALA A 275 -10.58 1.95 -28.70
C ALA A 275 -11.46 0.68 -28.76
N ARG A 276 -11.68 0.12 -29.97
CA ARG A 276 -12.40 -1.15 -30.11
C ARG A 276 -11.66 -2.33 -29.52
N LEU A 277 -10.33 -2.37 -29.65
CA LEU A 277 -9.50 -3.42 -29.03
C LEU A 277 -9.59 -3.35 -27.50
N LEU A 278 -9.45 -2.17 -26.89
CA LEU A 278 -9.59 -1.98 -25.46
C LEU A 278 -11.00 -2.34 -24.94
N ALA A 279 -12.06 -1.94 -25.68
CA ALA A 279 -13.44 -2.31 -25.35
C ALA A 279 -13.69 -3.81 -25.43
N SER A 280 -12.96 -4.55 -26.26
CA SER A 280 -13.04 -6.02 -26.29
C SER A 280 -12.39 -6.71 -25.09
N MET A 281 -11.54 -6.00 -24.33
CA MET A 281 -10.80 -6.56 -23.19
C MET A 281 -11.56 -6.45 -21.87
N LYS A 282 -12.44 -5.48 -21.71
CA LYS A 282 -13.15 -5.20 -20.44
C LYS A 282 -14.60 -4.78 -20.70
N GLY A 283 -15.54 -5.39 -19.98
CA GLY A 283 -16.97 -5.10 -20.08
C GLY A 283 -17.40 -3.88 -19.26
N ASP A 284 -18.63 -3.42 -19.47
CA ASP A 284 -19.23 -2.29 -18.75
C ASP A 284 -19.44 -2.56 -17.25
N ASP A 285 -19.44 -3.82 -16.86
CA ASP A 285 -19.51 -4.25 -15.45
C ASP A 285 -18.14 -4.30 -14.75
N GLY A 286 -17.08 -3.95 -15.48
CA GLY A 286 -15.70 -3.94 -15.00
C GLY A 286 -14.96 -5.28 -15.10
N LYS A 287 -15.64 -6.35 -15.54
CA LYS A 287 -14.99 -7.65 -15.73
C LYS A 287 -14.08 -7.66 -16.96
N VAL A 288 -12.92 -8.28 -16.82
CA VAL A 288 -12.03 -8.53 -17.95
C VAL A 288 -12.60 -9.68 -18.78
N LEU A 289 -12.76 -9.43 -20.07
CA LEU A 289 -13.37 -10.36 -21.04
C LEU A 289 -12.35 -11.27 -21.73
N ILE A 290 -11.07 -11.09 -21.43
CA ILE A 290 -10.00 -11.92 -21.97
C ILE A 290 -10.16 -13.35 -21.42
N GLN A 291 -10.29 -14.33 -22.31
CA GLN A 291 -10.51 -15.73 -21.91
C GLN A 291 -9.41 -16.23 -21.00
N GLY A 292 -9.78 -16.88 -19.89
CA GLY A 292 -8.84 -17.44 -18.92
C GLY A 292 -8.23 -16.42 -17.94
N TYR A 293 -8.65 -15.15 -17.98
CA TYR A 293 -8.06 -14.09 -17.16
C TYR A 293 -8.21 -14.34 -15.66
N TYR A 294 -9.30 -14.97 -15.23
CA TYR A 294 -9.64 -15.28 -13.84
C TYR A 294 -9.49 -16.76 -13.48
N ASP A 295 -9.05 -17.61 -14.41
CA ASP A 295 -8.98 -19.05 -14.17
C ASP A 295 -8.00 -19.40 -13.04
N GLY A 296 -8.38 -20.37 -12.21
CA GLY A 296 -7.59 -20.84 -11.06
C GLY A 296 -7.78 -20.00 -9.80
N ILE A 297 -8.63 -18.94 -9.82
CA ILE A 297 -8.93 -18.15 -8.64
C ILE A 297 -10.14 -18.76 -7.95
N GLU A 298 -9.87 -19.39 -6.81
CA GLU A 298 -10.90 -20.03 -5.99
C GLU A 298 -10.83 -19.54 -4.55
N PHE A 299 -11.97 -19.56 -3.88
CA PHE A 299 -12.09 -19.18 -2.47
C PHE A 299 -12.78 -20.31 -1.70
N ASP A 300 -12.12 -20.81 -0.67
CA ASP A 300 -12.74 -21.70 0.31
C ASP A 300 -13.71 -20.92 1.23
N ALA A 301 -14.37 -21.64 2.13
CA ALA A 301 -15.33 -21.05 3.06
C ALA A 301 -14.66 -20.05 4.03
N GLN A 302 -13.46 -20.37 4.53
CA GLN A 302 -12.71 -19.51 5.44
C GLN A 302 -12.32 -18.19 4.77
N ALA A 303 -11.79 -18.24 3.54
CA ALA A 303 -11.44 -17.04 2.79
C ALA A 303 -12.66 -16.14 2.57
N ARG A 304 -13.83 -16.72 2.25
CA ARG A 304 -15.08 -15.98 2.06
C ARG A 304 -15.55 -15.32 3.35
N GLU A 305 -15.53 -16.05 4.46
CA GLU A 305 -15.89 -15.54 5.77
C GLU A 305 -14.99 -14.37 6.20
N VAL A 306 -13.67 -14.52 6.07
CA VAL A 306 -12.71 -13.46 6.40
C VAL A 306 -12.95 -12.21 5.56
N MET A 307 -13.12 -12.34 4.24
CA MET A 307 -13.40 -11.20 3.37
C MET A 307 -14.73 -10.51 3.68
N GLN A 308 -15.75 -11.26 4.11
CA GLN A 308 -17.05 -10.71 4.49
C GLN A 308 -17.02 -10.02 5.85
N ALA A 309 -16.15 -10.46 6.76
CA ALA A 309 -16.01 -9.91 8.10
C ALA A 309 -15.25 -8.58 8.15
N VAL A 310 -14.58 -8.18 7.05
CA VAL A 310 -13.92 -6.87 6.98
C VAL A 310 -14.97 -5.77 7.06
N PRO A 311 -14.84 -4.81 7.99
CA PRO A 311 -15.88 -3.80 8.22
C PRO A 311 -15.79 -2.63 7.22
N ASP A 312 -15.78 -2.93 5.92
CA ASP A 312 -15.80 -1.91 4.87
C ASP A 312 -17.16 -1.20 4.81
N ASP A 313 -17.14 0.11 4.87
CA ASP A 313 -18.30 0.94 4.51
C ASP A 313 -18.24 1.30 3.02
N GLU A 314 -18.75 0.40 2.18
CA GLU A 314 -18.76 0.61 0.74
C GLU A 314 -19.61 1.82 0.29
N ALA A 315 -20.61 2.24 1.08
CA ALA A 315 -21.39 3.43 0.79
C ALA A 315 -20.55 4.70 1.02
N ALA A 316 -19.86 4.77 2.16
CA ALA A 316 -18.91 5.85 2.44
C ALA A 316 -17.75 5.84 1.45
N LEU A 317 -17.24 4.66 1.05
CA LEU A 317 -16.20 4.52 0.04
C LEU A 317 -16.64 5.12 -1.31
N ARG A 318 -17.81 4.72 -1.84
CA ARG A 318 -18.36 5.29 -3.08
C ARG A 318 -18.55 6.80 -2.99
N LYS A 319 -19.07 7.29 -1.86
CA LYS A 319 -19.23 8.74 -1.63
C LYS A 319 -17.89 9.48 -1.68
N ARG A 320 -16.87 8.94 -1.01
CA ARG A 320 -15.51 9.52 -1.00
C ARG A 320 -14.87 9.53 -2.38
N LEU A 321 -15.10 8.47 -3.17
CA LEU A 321 -14.60 8.34 -4.53
C LEU A 321 -15.41 9.15 -5.55
N GLY A 322 -16.58 9.70 -5.19
CA GLY A 322 -17.44 10.46 -6.09
C GLY A 322 -18.08 9.60 -7.19
N ILE A 323 -18.30 8.31 -6.95
CA ILE A 323 -18.89 7.38 -7.92
C ILE A 323 -20.28 6.93 -7.48
N ALA A 324 -21.19 6.83 -8.44
CA ALA A 324 -22.57 6.38 -8.18
C ALA A 324 -22.66 4.86 -7.97
N LYS A 325 -21.82 4.10 -8.67
CA LYS A 325 -21.81 2.63 -8.68
C LYS A 325 -20.38 2.12 -8.77
N ALA A 326 -20.09 1.04 -8.05
CA ALA A 326 -18.86 0.27 -8.22
C ALA A 326 -18.96 -0.72 -9.39
N GLU A 327 -17.82 -1.12 -9.96
CA GLU A 327 -17.73 -2.28 -10.85
C GLU A 327 -18.10 -3.57 -10.07
N THR A 328 -18.52 -4.61 -10.77
CA THR A 328 -19.04 -5.85 -10.16
C THR A 328 -18.06 -7.03 -10.30
N VAL A 329 -16.76 -6.73 -10.15
CA VAL A 329 -15.74 -7.79 -10.01
C VAL A 329 -15.72 -8.23 -8.55
N GLY A 330 -16.10 -9.49 -8.30
CA GLY A 330 -16.32 -9.98 -6.94
C GLY A 330 -17.66 -9.50 -6.33
N ARG A 331 -17.97 -10.00 -5.14
CA ARG A 331 -19.24 -9.73 -4.44
C ARG A 331 -19.19 -8.49 -3.55
N ASN A 332 -17.99 -8.09 -3.14
CA ASN A 332 -17.72 -6.93 -2.30
C ASN A 332 -16.31 -6.37 -2.60
N TYR A 333 -15.96 -5.26 -1.96
CA TYR A 333 -14.65 -4.60 -2.14
C TYR A 333 -13.48 -5.56 -1.86
N GLN A 334 -13.52 -6.34 -0.80
CA GLN A 334 -12.43 -7.27 -0.44
C GLN A 334 -12.28 -8.39 -1.47
N GLU A 335 -13.38 -8.95 -1.95
CA GLU A 335 -13.34 -9.98 -2.98
C GLU A 335 -12.83 -9.43 -4.31
N SER A 336 -13.16 -8.18 -4.66
CA SER A 336 -12.67 -7.54 -5.89
C SER A 336 -11.14 -7.46 -5.95
N MET A 337 -10.47 -7.33 -4.81
CA MET A 337 -9.02 -7.30 -4.73
C MET A 337 -8.36 -8.68 -4.87
N GLN A 338 -9.13 -9.75 -4.84
CA GLN A 338 -8.62 -11.11 -5.04
C GLN A 338 -8.53 -11.51 -6.51
N TYR A 339 -8.97 -10.63 -7.42
CA TYR A 339 -8.90 -10.84 -8.86
C TYR A 339 -7.85 -9.91 -9.50
N PRO A 340 -7.20 -10.34 -10.60
CA PRO A 340 -6.35 -9.44 -11.37
C PRO A 340 -7.19 -8.33 -11.98
N SER A 341 -6.62 -7.12 -12.08
CA SER A 341 -7.27 -6.00 -12.78
C SER A 341 -6.62 -5.72 -14.13
N LEU A 342 -7.36 -5.07 -15.01
CA LEU A 342 -6.84 -4.46 -16.23
C LEU A 342 -7.33 -3.02 -16.25
N ASN A 343 -6.38 -2.07 -16.21
CA ASN A 343 -6.66 -0.64 -16.17
C ASN A 343 -5.87 0.08 -17.26
N VAL A 344 -6.53 1.01 -17.95
CA VAL A 344 -5.88 1.92 -18.90
C VAL A 344 -5.49 3.18 -18.13
N ARG A 345 -4.19 3.34 -17.84
CA ARG A 345 -3.64 4.48 -17.10
C ARG A 345 -3.27 5.66 -18.01
N GLY A 346 -3.20 5.45 -19.32
CA GLY A 346 -2.92 6.47 -20.32
C GLY A 346 -3.40 6.06 -21.69
N LEU A 347 -3.90 7.04 -22.48
CA LEU A 347 -4.37 6.82 -23.84
C LEU A 347 -4.01 8.04 -24.68
N GLN A 348 -3.32 7.82 -25.80
CA GLN A 348 -2.87 8.92 -26.68
C GLN A 348 -3.00 8.54 -28.16
N SER A 349 -3.48 9.48 -28.97
CA SER A 349 -3.40 9.47 -30.44
C SER A 349 -3.65 10.87 -30.96
N ALA A 350 -2.78 11.37 -31.82
CA ALA A 350 -2.80 12.77 -32.31
C ALA A 350 -2.90 13.83 -31.18
N GLU A 351 -3.30 15.05 -31.51
CA GLU A 351 -3.40 16.18 -30.59
C GLU A 351 -4.86 16.56 -30.33
N VAL A 352 -5.13 17.16 -29.16
CA VAL A 352 -6.47 17.61 -28.76
C VAL A 352 -6.47 19.11 -28.41
N GLY A 353 -7.65 19.70 -28.28
CA GLY A 353 -7.84 21.11 -27.94
C GLY A 353 -7.32 22.03 -29.04
N SER A 354 -6.60 23.09 -28.67
CA SER A 354 -6.07 24.10 -29.62
C SER A 354 -5.00 23.55 -30.57
N LYS A 355 -4.42 22.39 -30.28
CA LYS A 355 -3.45 21.71 -31.15
C LYS A 355 -4.06 20.70 -32.09
N ALA A 356 -5.38 20.45 -32.01
CA ALA A 356 -6.06 19.49 -32.86
C ALA A 356 -5.92 19.83 -34.33
N ARG A 357 -5.65 18.82 -35.18
CA ARG A 357 -5.51 18.95 -36.63
C ARG A 357 -6.48 18.01 -37.33
N THR A 358 -6.84 18.31 -38.58
CA THR A 358 -7.73 17.46 -39.41
C THR A 358 -6.99 16.29 -40.03
N VAL A 359 -6.54 15.35 -39.20
CA VAL A 359 -5.69 14.22 -39.61
C VAL A 359 -6.34 12.86 -39.28
N VAL A 360 -5.98 11.82 -40.04
CA VAL A 360 -6.01 10.43 -39.60
C VAL A 360 -4.62 10.15 -39.02
N PRO A 361 -4.48 9.88 -37.71
CA PRO A 361 -3.19 9.64 -37.10
C PRO A 361 -2.52 8.37 -37.62
N SER A 362 -1.22 8.29 -37.50
CA SER A 362 -0.44 7.10 -37.89
C SER A 362 -0.32 6.06 -36.77
N VAL A 363 -0.58 6.46 -35.53
CA VAL A 363 -0.37 5.61 -34.34
C VAL A 363 -1.36 5.98 -33.23
N ALA A 364 -1.71 5.00 -32.41
CA ALA A 364 -2.39 5.19 -31.13
C ALA A 364 -1.75 4.29 -30.07
N VAL A 365 -1.62 4.82 -28.86
CA VAL A 365 -0.90 4.15 -27.74
C VAL A 365 -1.81 4.10 -26.52
N ALA A 366 -1.84 2.94 -25.85
CA ALA A 366 -2.41 2.77 -24.53
C ALA A 366 -1.34 2.28 -23.54
N GLU A 367 -1.26 2.94 -22.39
CA GLU A 367 -0.54 2.47 -21.24
C GLU A 367 -1.50 1.68 -20.34
N ILE A 368 -1.15 0.43 -20.07
CA ILE A 368 -1.97 -0.51 -19.32
C ILE A 368 -1.23 -0.88 -18.03
N ASP A 369 -1.92 -0.87 -16.90
CA ASP A 369 -1.48 -1.55 -15.69
C ASP A 369 -2.42 -2.73 -15.35
N MET A 370 -1.82 -3.80 -14.85
CA MET A 370 -2.51 -5.00 -14.40
C MET A 370 -2.07 -5.29 -12.96
N ARG A 371 -3.02 -5.26 -12.03
CA ARG A 371 -2.73 -5.83 -10.70
C ARG A 371 -2.83 -7.33 -10.82
N THR A 372 -1.79 -8.01 -10.34
CA THR A 372 -1.72 -9.48 -10.38
C THR A 372 -2.09 -10.08 -9.02
N VAL A 373 -2.48 -11.35 -9.02
CA VAL A 373 -2.66 -12.17 -7.83
C VAL A 373 -1.76 -13.42 -7.96
N PRO A 374 -1.51 -14.20 -6.90
CA PRO A 374 -0.60 -15.35 -6.99
C PRO A 374 -0.97 -16.35 -8.09
N GLU A 375 -2.26 -16.52 -8.38
CA GLU A 375 -2.79 -17.42 -9.40
C GLU A 375 -2.58 -16.89 -10.83
N THR A 376 -2.31 -15.60 -10.98
CA THR A 376 -2.16 -14.92 -12.28
C THR A 376 -0.85 -14.13 -12.36
N PRO A 377 0.30 -14.81 -12.41
CA PRO A 377 1.59 -14.15 -12.53
C PRO A 377 1.67 -13.34 -13.84
N PRO A 378 2.55 -12.31 -13.89
CA PRO A 378 2.68 -11.39 -15.03
C PRO A 378 2.84 -12.10 -16.39
N GLU A 379 3.62 -13.15 -16.45
CA GLU A 379 3.91 -13.91 -17.68
C GLU A 379 2.65 -14.58 -18.22
N ARG A 380 1.78 -15.05 -17.33
CA ARG A 380 0.48 -15.61 -17.72
C ARG A 380 -0.43 -14.53 -18.30
N LEU A 381 -0.53 -13.36 -17.63
CA LEU A 381 -1.37 -12.26 -18.10
C LEU A 381 -0.86 -11.71 -19.43
N GLU A 382 0.46 -11.61 -19.62
CA GLU A 382 1.05 -11.25 -20.91
C GLU A 382 0.60 -12.19 -22.03
N LYS A 383 0.75 -13.50 -21.80
CA LYS A 383 0.37 -14.50 -22.80
C LYS A 383 -1.11 -14.39 -23.17
N LEU A 384 -1.99 -14.22 -22.17
CA LEU A 384 -3.43 -14.07 -22.40
C LEU A 384 -3.74 -12.79 -23.18
N LEU A 385 -3.07 -11.69 -22.85
CA LEU A 385 -3.24 -10.42 -23.54
C LEU A 385 -2.78 -10.50 -25.01
N ARG A 386 -1.61 -11.11 -25.29
CA ARG A 386 -1.12 -11.37 -26.66
C ARG A 386 -2.12 -12.22 -27.44
N THR A 387 -2.54 -13.34 -26.88
CA THR A 387 -3.52 -14.23 -27.52
C THR A 387 -4.83 -13.51 -27.84
N HIS A 388 -5.32 -12.68 -26.93
CA HIS A 388 -6.54 -11.89 -27.16
C HIS A 388 -6.36 -10.87 -28.29
N ILE A 389 -5.23 -10.15 -28.32
CA ILE A 389 -4.92 -9.17 -29.37
C ILE A 389 -4.89 -9.85 -30.75
N GLU A 390 -4.21 -11.01 -30.84
CA GLU A 390 -4.14 -11.80 -32.06
C GLU A 390 -5.52 -12.32 -32.49
N ALA A 391 -6.34 -12.79 -31.53
CA ALA A 391 -7.72 -13.23 -31.80
C ALA A 391 -8.63 -12.09 -32.30
N GLN A 392 -8.31 -10.82 -31.97
CA GLN A 392 -8.96 -9.65 -32.56
C GLN A 392 -8.43 -9.30 -33.97
N GLY A 393 -7.60 -10.15 -34.55
CA GLY A 393 -7.09 -10.03 -35.93
C GLY A 393 -5.89 -9.11 -36.07
N PHE A 394 -5.17 -8.82 -34.99
CA PHE A 394 -3.92 -8.07 -35.05
C PHE A 394 -2.72 -9.02 -35.26
N HIS A 395 -1.78 -8.55 -36.06
CA HIS A 395 -0.45 -9.15 -36.15
C HIS A 395 0.49 -8.36 -35.23
N LEU A 396 1.08 -9.04 -34.22
CA LEU A 396 2.02 -8.43 -33.29
C LEU A 396 3.41 -8.33 -33.91
N VAL A 397 4.01 -7.17 -33.79
CA VAL A 397 5.39 -6.87 -34.25
C VAL A 397 6.23 -6.34 -33.08
N ASP A 398 7.56 -6.40 -33.18
CA ASP A 398 8.46 -6.02 -32.07
C ASP A 398 8.72 -4.49 -31.99
N GLY A 399 8.36 -3.74 -33.04
CA GLY A 399 8.57 -2.30 -33.12
C GLY A 399 7.74 -1.65 -34.23
N PRO A 400 8.11 -0.47 -34.71
CA PRO A 400 7.44 0.16 -35.84
C PRO A 400 7.42 -0.76 -37.06
N PRO A 401 6.23 -1.01 -37.68
CA PRO A 401 6.12 -1.98 -38.78
C PRO A 401 6.91 -1.57 -39.99
N THR A 402 7.52 -2.58 -40.65
CA THR A 402 8.18 -2.42 -41.94
C THR A 402 7.14 -2.22 -43.07
N GLY A 403 7.59 -1.78 -44.26
CA GLY A 403 6.73 -1.69 -45.44
C GLY A 403 6.10 -3.03 -45.84
N GLU A 404 6.84 -4.13 -45.73
CA GLU A 404 6.38 -5.48 -45.99
C GLU A 404 5.28 -5.93 -45.01
N GLN A 405 5.50 -5.70 -43.71
CA GLN A 405 4.49 -6.01 -42.69
C GLN A 405 3.18 -5.21 -42.91
N ARG A 406 3.29 -3.93 -43.30
CA ARG A 406 2.12 -3.09 -43.63
C ARG A 406 1.38 -3.58 -44.88
N ALA A 407 2.11 -4.11 -45.86
CA ALA A 407 1.51 -4.67 -47.07
C ALA A 407 0.80 -6.02 -46.83
N SER A 408 1.30 -6.80 -45.86
CA SER A 408 0.83 -8.16 -45.59
C SER A 408 -0.25 -8.25 -44.52
N HIS A 409 -0.31 -7.28 -43.58
CA HIS A 409 -1.21 -7.34 -42.43
C HIS A 409 -2.05 -6.08 -42.29
N PRO A 410 -3.41 -6.18 -42.28
CA PRO A 410 -4.31 -5.02 -42.21
C PRO A 410 -4.37 -4.39 -40.81
N ARG A 411 -3.99 -5.13 -39.75
CA ARG A 411 -3.97 -4.65 -38.36
C ARG A 411 -2.63 -5.02 -37.73
N LEU A 412 -1.89 -4.01 -37.33
CA LEU A 412 -0.56 -4.17 -36.72
C LEU A 412 -0.55 -3.55 -35.33
N ALA A 413 0.04 -4.24 -34.38
CA ALA A 413 0.24 -3.75 -33.03
C ALA A 413 1.57 -4.20 -32.45
N THR A 414 2.05 -3.44 -31.48
CA THR A 414 3.17 -3.83 -30.61
C THR A 414 2.65 -3.92 -29.17
N LEU A 415 2.97 -4.99 -28.47
CA LEU A 415 2.76 -5.11 -27.04
C LEU A 415 4.12 -5.26 -26.36
N LYS A 416 4.50 -4.24 -25.57
CA LYS A 416 5.73 -4.26 -24.77
C LYS A 416 5.36 -4.33 -23.31
N LEU A 417 5.85 -5.33 -22.58
CA LEU A 417 5.77 -5.34 -21.12
C LEU A 417 6.82 -4.41 -20.52
N GLY A 418 6.42 -3.69 -19.50
CA GLY A 418 7.35 -3.08 -18.55
C GLY A 418 8.05 -4.18 -17.76
N GLY A 419 9.28 -3.91 -17.30
CA GLY A 419 10.00 -4.86 -16.47
C GLY A 419 9.21 -5.19 -15.19
N VAL A 420 8.99 -6.49 -14.95
CA VAL A 420 8.42 -6.97 -13.69
C VAL A 420 9.58 -7.29 -12.76
N SER A 421 9.69 -6.59 -11.63
CA SER A 421 10.65 -6.95 -10.60
C SER A 421 10.08 -8.04 -9.70
N ALA A 422 10.93 -8.87 -9.11
CA ALA A 422 10.51 -9.84 -8.10
C ALA A 422 9.82 -9.14 -6.90
N SER A 423 10.24 -7.91 -6.58
CA SER A 423 9.63 -7.06 -5.56
C SER A 423 8.17 -6.72 -5.88
N GLY A 424 7.82 -6.55 -7.17
CA GLY A 424 6.46 -6.28 -7.61
C GLY A 424 5.55 -7.51 -7.74
N SER A 425 5.97 -8.68 -7.28
CA SER A 425 5.18 -9.92 -7.37
C SER A 425 4.05 -9.96 -6.34
N ALA A 426 2.93 -10.56 -6.73
CA ALA A 426 1.86 -10.90 -5.80
C ALA A 426 2.28 -12.04 -4.87
N VAL A 427 2.10 -11.85 -3.59
CA VAL A 427 2.40 -12.87 -2.58
C VAL A 427 1.28 -12.94 -1.54
N ARG A 428 1.06 -14.15 -1.00
CA ARG A 428 0.01 -14.38 0.00
C ARG A 428 0.37 -15.51 0.94
N THR A 429 0.18 -15.29 2.22
CA THR A 429 0.29 -16.30 3.26
C THR A 429 -1.10 -16.91 3.52
N PRO A 430 -1.22 -18.23 3.71
CA PRO A 430 -2.47 -18.85 4.13
C PRO A 430 -3.00 -18.25 5.44
N LEU A 431 -4.33 -18.07 5.55
CA LEU A 431 -4.96 -17.45 6.74
C LEU A 431 -4.76 -18.28 8.02
N ASP A 432 -4.58 -19.58 7.87
CA ASP A 432 -4.31 -20.55 8.96
C ASP A 432 -2.82 -20.76 9.25
N ALA A 433 -1.93 -20.02 8.58
CA ALA A 433 -0.50 -20.12 8.83
C ALA A 433 -0.16 -19.81 10.30
N PRO A 434 0.82 -20.52 10.91
CA PRO A 434 1.18 -20.32 12.32
C PRO A 434 1.51 -18.87 12.67
N VAL A 435 2.16 -18.12 11.78
CA VAL A 435 2.46 -16.69 11.99
C VAL A 435 1.17 -15.85 12.14
N GLY A 436 0.14 -16.12 11.32
CA GLY A 436 -1.15 -15.45 11.41
C GLY A 436 -1.87 -15.75 12.73
N GLN A 437 -1.83 -17.01 13.16
CA GLN A 437 -2.41 -17.44 14.44
C GLN A 437 -1.70 -16.79 15.64
N TRP A 438 -0.37 -16.73 15.61
CA TRP A 438 0.44 -16.07 16.62
C TRP A 438 0.11 -14.57 16.72
N LEU A 439 0.05 -13.86 15.59
CA LEU A 439 -0.28 -12.43 15.54
C LEU A 439 -1.71 -12.16 16.02
N ARG A 440 -2.68 -12.98 15.61
CA ARG A 440 -4.07 -12.87 16.11
C ARG A 440 -4.14 -13.01 17.62
N LYS A 441 -3.45 -13.99 18.19
CA LYS A 441 -3.43 -14.23 19.63
C LYS A 441 -2.83 -13.05 20.40
N GLY A 442 -1.73 -12.47 19.90
CA GLY A 442 -1.13 -11.27 20.49
C GLY A 442 -2.05 -10.06 20.41
N MET A 443 -2.66 -9.81 19.24
CA MET A 443 -3.61 -8.72 19.04
C MET A 443 -4.88 -8.88 19.91
N ASN A 444 -5.39 -10.09 20.02
CA ASN A 444 -6.54 -10.39 20.88
C ASN A 444 -6.25 -10.04 22.35
N LYS A 445 -5.05 -10.39 22.85
CA LYS A 445 -4.62 -10.02 24.20
C LYS A 445 -4.46 -8.50 24.39
N ALA A 446 -4.08 -7.78 23.33
CA ALA A 446 -3.94 -6.33 23.39
C ALA A 446 -5.29 -5.60 23.42
N TRP A 447 -6.28 -6.13 22.67
CA TRP A 447 -7.49 -5.37 22.34
C TRP A 447 -8.79 -6.02 22.82
N ASP A 448 -8.72 -7.18 23.42
CA ASP A 448 -9.87 -8.01 23.82
C ASP A 448 -10.88 -8.20 22.65
N SER A 449 -10.37 -8.24 21.45
CA SER A 449 -11.13 -8.40 20.20
C SER A 449 -10.25 -8.91 19.06
N ASP A 450 -10.86 -9.63 18.12
CA ASP A 450 -10.15 -10.08 16.92
C ASP A 450 -9.75 -8.90 16.03
N PRO A 451 -8.51 -8.90 15.49
CA PRO A 451 -8.10 -7.93 14.50
C PRO A 451 -8.88 -8.11 13.20
N VAL A 452 -8.99 -7.02 12.44
CA VAL A 452 -9.44 -7.09 11.05
C VAL A 452 -8.43 -7.91 10.27
N GLN A 453 -8.89 -8.93 9.55
CA GLN A 453 -8.03 -9.77 8.72
C GLN A 453 -8.30 -9.47 7.24
N ILE A 454 -7.30 -8.96 6.54
CA ILE A 454 -7.35 -8.68 5.11
C ILE A 454 -6.57 -9.78 4.40
N ARG A 455 -7.26 -10.59 3.60
CA ARG A 455 -6.64 -11.70 2.88
C ARG A 455 -5.56 -11.23 1.91
N MET A 456 -5.80 -10.13 1.20
CA MET A 456 -4.83 -9.51 0.31
C MET A 456 -5.19 -8.04 0.10
N MET A 457 -4.24 -7.15 0.29
CA MET A 457 -4.41 -5.71 0.04
C MET A 457 -4.24 -5.36 -1.44
N GLY A 458 -4.83 -4.23 -1.85
CA GLY A 458 -4.82 -3.78 -3.25
C GLY A 458 -3.48 -3.19 -3.72
N GLY A 459 -2.69 -2.64 -2.81
CA GLY A 459 -1.36 -2.10 -3.09
C GLY A 459 -0.33 -3.20 -3.32
N THR A 460 0.84 -2.81 -3.81
CA THR A 460 2.01 -3.68 -3.96
C THR A 460 3.07 -3.20 -2.97
N VAL A 461 3.53 -4.09 -2.11
CA VAL A 461 4.67 -3.89 -1.21
C VAL A 461 5.82 -4.75 -1.73
N PRO A 462 7.07 -4.31 -1.67
CA PRO A 462 8.20 -5.05 -2.27
C PRO A 462 8.60 -6.32 -1.50
N THR A 463 7.69 -6.85 -0.68
CA THR A 463 7.87 -8.11 0.07
C THR A 463 8.03 -9.34 -0.80
N GLY A 464 7.59 -9.29 -2.06
CA GLY A 464 7.68 -10.42 -2.99
C GLY A 464 9.10 -10.96 -3.13
N ALA A 465 10.10 -10.09 -3.24
CA ALA A 465 11.50 -10.49 -3.33
C ALA A 465 11.99 -11.18 -2.05
N ALA A 466 11.60 -10.65 -0.87
CA ALA A 466 11.97 -11.23 0.41
C ALA A 466 11.32 -12.61 0.61
N VAL A 467 10.03 -12.73 0.34
CA VAL A 467 9.27 -14.00 0.48
C VAL A 467 9.82 -15.07 -0.46
N GLN A 468 10.14 -14.73 -1.72
CA GLN A 468 10.70 -15.66 -2.69
C GLN A 468 12.11 -16.13 -2.30
N ALA A 469 12.95 -15.23 -1.81
CA ALA A 469 14.32 -15.54 -1.42
C ALA A 469 14.40 -16.33 -0.10
N LEU A 470 13.65 -15.94 0.92
CA LEU A 470 13.65 -16.56 2.24
C LEU A 470 12.75 -17.79 2.33
N LYS A 471 11.74 -17.90 1.46
CA LYS A 471 10.73 -18.99 1.44
C LYS A 471 10.03 -19.16 2.79
N ILE A 472 9.70 -18.05 3.46
CA ILE A 472 8.99 -18.01 4.74
C ILE A 472 7.63 -17.33 4.59
N PRO A 473 6.63 -17.67 5.43
CA PRO A 473 5.37 -16.95 5.48
C PRO A 473 5.59 -15.53 6.03
N PHE A 474 4.73 -14.59 5.60
CA PHE A 474 4.75 -13.22 6.07
C PHE A 474 3.34 -12.74 6.42
N VAL A 475 3.25 -11.72 7.27
CA VAL A 475 2.02 -10.96 7.53
C VAL A 475 2.41 -9.49 7.70
N ILE A 476 1.64 -8.60 7.09
CA ILE A 476 1.79 -7.16 7.30
C ILE A 476 0.96 -6.78 8.53
N VAL A 477 1.58 -6.04 9.43
CA VAL A 477 0.97 -5.48 10.64
C VAL A 477 1.01 -3.96 10.54
N PRO A 478 0.04 -3.36 9.84
CA PRO A 478 -0.03 -1.91 9.68
C PRO A 478 -0.39 -1.25 11.02
N LEU A 479 0.29 -0.16 11.35
CA LEU A 479 0.18 0.51 12.65
C LEU A 479 -0.25 1.97 12.56
N VAL A 480 -0.27 2.54 11.35
CA VAL A 480 -0.50 3.97 11.14
C VAL A 480 -1.93 4.27 10.72
N ASN A 481 -2.40 5.47 10.95
CA ASN A 481 -3.77 5.87 10.59
C ASN A 481 -3.99 5.84 9.06
N ALA A 482 -5.19 5.43 8.65
CA ALA A 482 -5.54 5.27 7.22
C ALA A 482 -5.55 6.59 6.43
N ASP A 483 -5.67 7.73 7.10
CA ASP A 483 -5.72 9.08 6.54
C ASP A 483 -4.43 9.88 6.80
N ASN A 484 -3.28 9.20 6.69
CA ASN A 484 -1.96 9.74 7.02
C ASN A 484 -1.29 10.56 5.91
N ASN A 485 -1.88 10.64 4.72
CA ASN A 485 -1.32 11.30 3.52
C ASN A 485 0.06 10.76 3.10
N GLN A 486 0.39 9.50 3.39
CA GLN A 486 1.65 8.91 2.88
C GLN A 486 1.79 9.11 1.36
N HIS A 487 3.02 9.22 0.84
CA HIS A 487 3.37 9.52 -0.55
C HIS A 487 2.93 10.91 -1.05
N SER A 488 2.33 11.75 -0.19
CA SER A 488 1.89 13.10 -0.53
C SER A 488 2.52 14.15 0.41
N PHE A 489 2.17 15.42 0.22
CA PHE A 489 2.49 16.48 1.18
C PHE A 489 1.64 16.35 2.45
N ASP A 490 2.08 16.99 3.52
CA ASP A 490 1.41 16.95 4.83
C ASP A 490 1.16 15.51 5.36
N GLU A 491 2.10 14.61 5.11
CA GLU A 491 2.12 13.29 5.75
C GLU A 491 2.08 13.45 7.27
N ASN A 492 1.29 12.61 7.95
CA ASN A 492 1.04 12.78 9.36
C ASN A 492 0.70 11.48 10.08
N MET A 493 1.10 11.42 11.33
CA MET A 493 0.77 10.32 12.25
C MET A 493 -0.13 10.81 13.37
N ARG A 494 -1.26 10.15 13.59
CA ARG A 494 -2.14 10.41 14.73
C ARG A 494 -1.56 9.81 16.01
N LEU A 495 -1.50 10.58 17.09
CA LEU A 495 -0.88 10.14 18.34
C LEU A 495 -1.57 8.90 18.93
N GLY A 496 -2.90 8.81 18.84
CA GLY A 496 -3.61 7.61 19.27
C GLY A 496 -3.07 6.36 18.60
N ASN A 497 -2.88 6.38 17.26
CA ASN A 497 -2.31 5.24 16.55
C ASN A 497 -0.85 4.94 16.94
N TYR A 498 -0.06 5.96 17.26
CA TYR A 498 1.30 5.75 17.75
C TYR A 498 1.30 4.96 19.08
N PHE A 499 0.50 5.38 20.05
CA PHE A 499 0.38 4.68 21.34
C PHE A 499 -0.23 3.28 21.18
N ASP A 500 -1.25 3.15 20.34
CA ASP A 500 -1.92 1.90 20.02
C ASP A 500 -0.97 0.92 19.32
N GLY A 501 -0.09 1.43 18.45
CA GLY A 501 0.95 0.65 17.78
C GLY A 501 1.96 0.08 18.78
N VAL A 502 2.47 0.89 19.69
CA VAL A 502 3.37 0.41 20.76
C VAL A 502 2.67 -0.63 21.62
N HIS A 503 1.41 -0.41 22.00
CA HIS A 503 0.61 -1.36 22.77
C HIS A 503 0.47 -2.70 22.06
N SER A 504 0.11 -2.67 20.79
CA SER A 504 -0.02 -3.87 19.95
C SER A 504 1.30 -4.64 19.89
N LEU A 505 2.40 -3.95 19.63
CA LEU A 505 3.73 -4.57 19.52
C LEU A 505 4.21 -5.16 20.85
N VAL A 506 3.94 -4.53 22.00
CA VAL A 506 4.26 -5.12 23.32
C VAL A 506 3.59 -6.48 23.48
N HIS A 507 2.31 -6.60 23.13
CA HIS A 507 1.58 -7.86 23.26
C HIS A 507 2.02 -8.90 22.23
N LEU A 508 2.28 -8.48 20.99
CA LEU A 508 2.82 -9.36 19.94
C LEU A 508 4.18 -9.92 20.34
N LEU A 509 5.09 -9.05 20.76
CA LEU A 509 6.44 -9.47 21.17
C LEU A 509 6.45 -10.34 22.43
N ALA A 510 5.51 -10.13 23.36
CA ALA A 510 5.41 -10.94 24.58
C ALA A 510 4.81 -12.33 24.33
N GLU A 511 4.09 -12.53 23.22
CA GLU A 511 3.44 -13.81 22.90
C GLU A 511 4.46 -14.82 22.38
N PRO A 512 4.53 -16.04 22.94
CA PRO A 512 5.33 -17.10 22.35
C PRO A 512 4.71 -17.60 21.04
N PHE A 513 5.56 -17.80 20.03
CA PHE A 513 5.18 -18.27 18.69
C PHE A 513 5.17 -19.79 18.58
#